data_d806489c036fc3c0ffe0e69fd372a91f
#
_entry.id   d806489c036fc3c0ffe0e69fd372a91f
#
_cell.length_a   1.000
_cell.length_b   1.000
_cell.length_c   1.000
_cell.angle_alpha   90.00
_cell.angle_beta   90.00
_cell.angle_gamma   90.00
#
_symmetry.space_group_name_H-M   'P 1'
#
loop_
_entity.id
_entity.type
_entity.pdbx_description
1 polymer ?
#
loop_
_entity_poly.entity_id
_entity_poly.type
_entity_poly.pdbx_seq_one_letter_code
_entity_poly.pdbx_strand_id
1 'polypeptide(L)'
;LTFGANPYPLEAGYPWLNRVLSPRDVSFHGYSFELLFKEDSRPFVWRTACSRDFLAKHAIQFDESISYGEDQAFEMAIYGRSRKTTLISNKLYDYRVARKGSLMDTMRYDDETRLLEHVKIYSAVLADWHRDDLDERHADDLAYFLCDLVLYDAIRLLGTDCGEVFDAVSTVLAGSAVGSEAALTQCASSVAAMVRAALANKAPSAHACRRLMFDYDVLRSGFLRACKRMAANILGKRDV
;
A
#
# COMPACT_ATOMS: atom_id res chain seq x y z
N LEU A 1 14.67 -10.78 -6.10
CA LEU A 1 15.63 -10.27 -5.12
C LEU A 1 15.33 -8.81 -4.83
N THR A 2 15.22 -8.44 -3.55
CA THR A 2 15.06 -7.04 -3.13
C THR A 2 16.20 -6.71 -2.15
N PHE A 3 16.85 -5.58 -2.36
CA PHE A 3 18.01 -5.15 -1.55
C PHE A 3 17.75 -3.83 -0.82
N GLY A 4 18.65 -3.50 0.11
CA GLY A 4 18.61 -2.26 0.87
C GLY A 4 19.26 -1.09 0.14
N ALA A 5 18.99 0.13 0.66
CA ALA A 5 19.61 1.36 0.17
C ALA A 5 19.92 2.33 1.32
N ASN A 6 20.81 3.29 1.05
CA ASN A 6 21.05 4.41 1.96
C ASN A 6 20.29 5.64 1.44
N PRO A 7 19.50 6.33 2.26
CA PRO A 7 18.99 7.65 1.91
C PRO A 7 20.14 8.66 1.86
N TYR A 8 20.18 9.50 0.86
CA TYR A 8 21.19 10.54 0.67
C TYR A 8 20.53 11.90 0.46
N PRO A 9 20.92 12.98 1.15
CA PRO A 9 21.90 13.00 2.24
C PRO A 9 21.41 12.29 3.50
N LEU A 10 22.34 11.71 4.28
CA LEU A 10 22.02 10.93 5.48
C LEU A 10 21.28 11.72 6.57
N GLU A 11 21.47 13.04 6.58
CA GLU A 11 20.85 13.96 7.53
C GLU A 11 19.36 14.21 7.25
N ALA A 12 18.84 13.73 6.14
CA ALA A 12 17.45 13.97 5.75
C ALA A 12 16.40 13.31 6.67
N GLY A 13 16.83 12.41 7.57
CA GLY A 13 16.10 12.04 8.79
C GLY A 13 14.68 11.47 8.59
N TYR A 14 14.44 10.63 7.58
CA TYR A 14 13.16 9.98 7.38
C TYR A 14 13.10 8.57 8.02
N PRO A 15 12.58 8.43 9.26
CA PRO A 15 12.60 7.13 9.98
C PRO A 15 11.87 6.00 9.23
N TRP A 16 10.74 6.31 8.56
CA TRP A 16 10.00 5.34 7.77
C TRP A 16 10.82 4.86 6.56
N LEU A 17 11.51 5.78 5.88
CA LEU A 17 12.33 5.47 4.72
C LEU A 17 13.53 4.60 5.11
N ASN A 18 14.19 4.92 6.23
CA ASN A 18 15.27 4.10 6.76
C ASN A 18 14.81 2.66 7.06
N ARG A 19 13.59 2.48 7.58
CA ARG A 19 13.02 1.16 7.80
C ARG A 19 12.77 0.42 6.50
N VAL A 20 12.07 1.06 5.57
CA VAL A 20 11.74 0.48 4.24
C VAL A 20 13.01 0.11 3.47
N LEU A 21 14.06 0.94 3.52
CA LEU A 21 15.33 0.71 2.83
C LEU A 21 16.30 -0.21 3.59
N SER A 22 15.85 -0.85 4.68
CA SER A 22 16.68 -1.74 5.50
C SER A 22 16.02 -3.11 5.66
N PRO A 23 15.87 -3.87 4.57
CA PRO A 23 15.32 -5.22 4.65
C PRO A 23 16.23 -6.13 5.49
N ARG A 24 15.67 -7.18 6.05
CA ARG A 24 16.42 -8.26 6.69
C ARG A 24 16.75 -9.36 5.67
N ASP A 25 17.73 -10.20 5.98
CA ASP A 25 18.05 -11.36 5.15
C ASP A 25 16.99 -12.46 5.38
N VAL A 26 16.13 -12.67 4.39
CA VAL A 26 15.05 -13.65 4.44
C VAL A 26 14.62 -14.10 3.04
N SER A 27 14.14 -15.32 2.92
CA SER A 27 13.55 -15.84 1.68
C SER A 27 12.13 -16.30 1.91
N PHE A 28 11.26 -15.96 0.97
CA PHE A 28 9.87 -16.40 0.90
C PHE A 28 9.69 -17.32 -0.31
N HIS A 29 8.90 -18.36 -0.15
CA HIS A 29 8.54 -19.30 -1.20
C HIS A 29 7.07 -19.14 -1.58
N GLY A 30 6.82 -18.76 -2.82
CA GLY A 30 5.49 -18.43 -3.32
C GLY A 30 5.02 -17.06 -2.85
N TYR A 31 3.72 -16.82 -3.04
CA TYR A 31 3.04 -15.63 -2.53
C TYR A 31 3.10 -15.57 -0.99
N SER A 32 3.27 -14.39 -0.46
CA SER A 32 3.28 -14.17 0.99
C SER A 32 2.76 -12.78 1.35
N PHE A 33 1.71 -12.74 2.18
CA PHE A 33 1.23 -11.52 2.81
C PHE A 33 2.33 -10.81 3.62
N GLU A 34 3.14 -11.57 4.35
CA GLU A 34 4.23 -11.03 5.16
C GLU A 34 5.26 -10.27 4.30
N LEU A 35 5.65 -10.85 3.16
CA LEU A 35 6.56 -10.22 2.20
C LEU A 35 6.02 -8.86 1.75
N LEU A 36 4.76 -8.79 1.38
CA LEU A 36 4.14 -7.59 0.82
C LEU A 36 3.86 -6.51 1.85
N PHE A 37 3.43 -6.88 3.05
CA PHE A 37 2.81 -5.95 4.00
C PHE A 37 3.52 -5.85 5.36
N LYS A 38 4.49 -6.73 5.65
CA LYS A 38 5.23 -6.70 6.93
C LYS A 38 6.72 -6.46 6.75
N GLU A 39 7.30 -6.90 5.63
CA GLU A 39 8.73 -6.72 5.34
C GLU A 39 9.06 -5.40 4.64
N ASP A 40 8.08 -4.54 4.43
CA ASP A 40 8.27 -3.27 3.70
C ASP A 40 8.98 -3.49 2.33
N SER A 41 8.70 -4.62 1.64
CA SER A 41 9.31 -4.97 0.35
C SER A 41 8.89 -4.02 -0.77
N ARG A 42 7.72 -3.44 -0.66
CA ARG A 42 7.24 -2.30 -1.45
C ARG A 42 7.61 -1.00 -0.70
N PRO A 43 7.67 0.12 -1.31
CA PRO A 43 7.77 0.46 -2.73
C PRO A 43 9.23 0.44 -3.21
N PHE A 44 9.48 1.13 -4.32
CA PHE A 44 10.81 1.39 -4.89
C PHE A 44 11.35 0.24 -5.73
N VAL A 45 10.79 0.09 -6.92
CA VAL A 45 11.18 -0.91 -7.92
C VAL A 45 12.67 -0.93 -8.25
N TRP A 46 13.37 0.19 -8.13
CA TRP A 46 14.81 0.30 -8.38
C TRP A 46 15.67 -0.54 -7.42
N ARG A 47 15.11 -1.05 -6.32
CA ARG A 47 15.80 -2.00 -5.41
C ARG A 47 15.41 -3.45 -5.66
N THR A 48 14.66 -3.72 -6.72
CA THR A 48 14.19 -5.06 -7.06
C THR A 48 14.87 -5.56 -8.33
N ALA A 49 15.47 -6.74 -8.26
CA ALA A 49 16.03 -7.45 -9.41
C ALA A 49 15.21 -8.72 -9.66
N CYS A 50 14.75 -8.88 -10.90
CA CYS A 50 13.99 -10.04 -11.34
C CYS A 50 14.49 -10.54 -12.70
N SER A 51 14.21 -11.80 -13.01
CA SER A 51 14.55 -12.39 -14.29
C SER A 51 13.72 -11.78 -15.41
N ARG A 52 14.35 -11.43 -16.53
CA ARG A 52 13.66 -10.99 -17.74
C ARG A 52 12.67 -12.04 -18.25
N ASP A 53 13.07 -13.32 -18.20
CA ASP A 53 12.21 -14.41 -18.64
C ASP A 53 10.98 -14.56 -17.76
N PHE A 54 11.09 -14.28 -16.45
CA PHE A 54 9.96 -14.24 -15.53
C PHE A 54 8.99 -13.12 -15.92
N LEU A 55 9.48 -11.91 -16.18
CA LEU A 55 8.64 -10.79 -16.61
C LEU A 55 7.94 -11.10 -17.93
N ALA A 56 8.67 -11.62 -18.91
CA ALA A 56 8.12 -11.98 -20.21
C ALA A 56 7.07 -13.09 -20.10
N LYS A 57 7.35 -14.14 -19.30
CA LYS A 57 6.44 -15.26 -19.09
C LYS A 57 5.09 -14.83 -18.52
N HIS A 58 5.10 -13.88 -17.61
CA HIS A 58 3.88 -13.41 -16.92
C HIS A 58 3.34 -12.10 -17.51
N ALA A 59 3.89 -11.64 -18.64
CA ALA A 59 3.53 -10.38 -19.30
C ALA A 59 3.50 -9.19 -18.32
N ILE A 60 4.47 -9.14 -17.39
CA ILE A 60 4.59 -8.06 -16.42
C ILE A 60 5.30 -6.87 -17.06
N GLN A 61 4.62 -5.74 -17.10
CA GLN A 61 5.10 -4.48 -17.66
C GLN A 61 4.66 -3.32 -16.76
N PHE A 62 5.33 -2.18 -16.88
CA PHE A 62 4.82 -0.95 -16.27
C PHE A 62 3.55 -0.51 -16.97
N ASP A 63 2.58 -0.07 -16.18
CA ASP A 63 1.37 0.56 -16.72
C ASP A 63 1.66 2.03 -17.03
N GLU A 64 1.74 2.36 -18.32
CA GLU A 64 2.04 3.71 -18.81
C GLU A 64 0.93 4.72 -18.50
N SER A 65 -0.26 4.28 -18.11
CA SER A 65 -1.36 5.15 -17.68
C SER A 65 -1.20 5.67 -16.26
N ILE A 66 -0.32 5.05 -15.46
CA ILE A 66 -0.03 5.44 -14.08
C ILE A 66 1.20 6.35 -14.07
N SER A 67 0.99 7.63 -13.81
CA SER A 67 2.07 8.62 -13.77
C SER A 67 2.77 8.76 -12.42
N TYR A 68 2.20 8.16 -11.36
CA TYR A 68 2.72 8.23 -10.00
C TYR A 68 2.43 6.93 -9.24
N GLY A 69 3.45 6.32 -8.64
CA GLY A 69 3.32 5.08 -7.87
C GLY A 69 3.18 3.83 -8.74
N GLU A 70 3.59 3.89 -10.00
CA GLU A 70 3.65 2.79 -10.97
C GLU A 70 4.46 1.61 -10.45
N ASP A 71 5.44 1.88 -9.58
CA ASP A 71 6.24 0.88 -8.89
C ASP A 71 5.40 -0.04 -8.00
N GLN A 72 4.37 0.48 -7.34
CA GLN A 72 3.47 -0.32 -6.51
C GLN A 72 2.73 -1.38 -7.33
N ALA A 73 2.17 -0.99 -8.48
CA ALA A 73 1.47 -1.92 -9.35
C ALA A 73 2.43 -2.98 -9.92
N PHE A 74 3.60 -2.55 -10.37
CA PHE A 74 4.62 -3.44 -10.91
C PHE A 74 5.14 -4.46 -9.89
N GLU A 75 5.39 -4.04 -8.66
CA GLU A 75 5.85 -4.93 -7.60
C GLU A 75 4.75 -5.89 -7.12
N MET A 76 3.50 -5.44 -7.04
CA MET A 76 2.37 -6.33 -6.76
C MET A 76 2.26 -7.43 -7.82
N ALA A 77 2.48 -7.11 -9.10
CA ALA A 77 2.49 -8.09 -10.18
C ALA A 77 3.64 -9.12 -10.04
N ILE A 78 4.84 -8.66 -9.65
CA ILE A 78 5.99 -9.54 -9.41
C ILE A 78 5.76 -10.46 -8.22
N TYR A 79 5.43 -9.89 -7.06
CA TYR A 79 5.35 -10.66 -5.82
C TYR A 79 4.15 -11.61 -5.81
N GLY A 80 3.04 -11.26 -6.47
CA GLY A 80 1.89 -12.14 -6.63
C GLY A 80 2.19 -13.44 -7.36
N ARG A 81 3.23 -13.44 -8.24
CA ARG A 81 3.59 -14.58 -9.10
C ARG A 81 4.93 -15.22 -8.78
N SER A 82 5.70 -14.62 -7.89
CA SER A 82 7.06 -15.08 -7.59
C SER A 82 7.04 -16.41 -6.87
N ARG A 83 7.83 -17.39 -7.39
CA ARG A 83 8.04 -18.67 -6.71
C ARG A 83 9.01 -18.57 -5.55
N LYS A 84 9.93 -17.60 -5.62
CA LYS A 84 10.89 -17.35 -4.55
C LYS A 84 11.31 -15.87 -4.60
N THR A 85 11.14 -15.21 -3.48
CA THR A 85 11.64 -13.85 -3.26
C THR A 85 12.62 -13.84 -2.11
N THR A 86 13.80 -13.28 -2.33
CA THR A 86 14.84 -13.13 -1.31
C THR A 86 15.05 -11.65 -1.04
N LEU A 87 14.96 -11.26 0.22
CA LEU A 87 15.38 -9.96 0.69
C LEU A 87 16.80 -10.08 1.22
N ILE A 88 17.63 -9.09 0.96
CA ILE A 88 19.01 -9.03 1.46
C ILE A 88 19.27 -7.67 2.14
N SER A 89 19.97 -7.70 3.27
CA SER A 89 20.28 -6.51 4.07
C SER A 89 21.35 -5.62 3.43
N ASN A 90 22.02 -6.09 2.37
CA ASN A 90 23.05 -5.32 1.68
C ASN A 90 22.49 -4.01 1.13
N LYS A 91 23.17 -2.90 1.40
CA LYS A 91 22.86 -1.57 0.86
C LYS A 91 23.57 -1.41 -0.48
N LEU A 92 22.85 -1.63 -1.59
CA LEU A 92 23.44 -1.62 -2.94
C LEU A 92 23.13 -0.35 -3.73
N TYR A 93 22.42 0.62 -3.13
CA TYR A 93 22.02 1.84 -3.80
C TYR A 93 22.04 3.02 -2.82
N ASP A 94 22.44 4.20 -3.30
CA ASP A 94 22.30 5.45 -2.57
C ASP A 94 21.11 6.23 -3.13
N TYR A 95 20.00 6.22 -2.39
CA TYR A 95 18.76 6.84 -2.81
C TYR A 95 18.74 8.33 -2.47
N ARG A 96 18.78 9.17 -3.49
CA ARG A 96 18.74 10.62 -3.34
C ARG A 96 17.33 11.07 -2.94
N VAL A 97 17.19 11.53 -1.71
CA VAL A 97 15.96 12.12 -1.15
C VAL A 97 16.01 13.65 -1.18
N ALA A 98 14.87 14.31 -0.97
CA ALA A 98 14.75 15.77 -0.87
C ALA A 98 15.34 16.54 -2.07
N ARG A 99 15.28 15.96 -3.28
CA ARG A 99 15.73 16.63 -4.50
C ARG A 99 14.68 17.63 -4.95
N LYS A 100 15.01 18.92 -4.90
CA LYS A 100 14.15 19.99 -5.43
C LYS A 100 13.83 19.76 -6.91
N GLY A 101 12.55 19.88 -7.27
CA GLY A 101 12.06 19.63 -8.63
C GLY A 101 11.96 18.14 -8.98
N SER A 102 12.06 17.22 -8.01
CA SER A 102 11.72 15.81 -8.23
C SER A 102 10.20 15.64 -8.35
N LEU A 103 9.77 14.52 -8.94
CA LEU A 103 8.35 14.18 -9.02
C LEU A 103 7.68 14.23 -7.63
N MET A 104 8.34 13.70 -6.60
CA MET A 104 7.87 13.74 -5.21
C MET A 104 7.79 15.16 -4.62
N ASP A 105 8.61 16.09 -5.09
CA ASP A 105 8.60 17.49 -4.64
C ASP A 105 7.53 18.31 -5.38
N THR A 106 7.30 18.00 -6.65
CA THR A 106 6.35 18.72 -7.51
C THR A 106 4.93 18.22 -7.39
N MET A 107 4.73 16.95 -7.04
CA MET A 107 3.41 16.32 -6.85
C MET A 107 2.84 16.59 -5.45
N ARG A 108 2.77 17.85 -5.07
CA ARG A 108 1.97 18.28 -3.91
C ARG A 108 0.52 18.47 -4.36
N TYR A 109 -0.10 17.36 -4.80
CA TYR A 109 -1.55 17.35 -4.99
C TYR A 109 -2.23 17.62 -3.66
N ASP A 110 -3.44 18.17 -3.72
CA ASP A 110 -4.33 18.06 -2.58
C ASP A 110 -4.55 16.57 -2.24
N ASP A 111 -4.95 16.31 -1.03
CA ASP A 111 -5.06 14.94 -0.51
C ASP A 111 -6.05 14.09 -1.33
N GLU A 112 -7.13 14.66 -1.80
CA GLU A 112 -8.16 13.96 -2.58
C GLU A 112 -7.64 13.52 -3.94
N THR A 113 -7.02 14.44 -4.70
CA THR A 113 -6.39 14.11 -6.00
C THR A 113 -5.36 12.99 -5.85
N ARG A 114 -4.51 13.06 -4.82
CA ARG A 114 -3.53 12.03 -4.54
C ARG A 114 -4.19 10.66 -4.25
N LEU A 115 -5.27 10.65 -3.49
CA LEU A 115 -5.98 9.42 -3.18
C LEU A 115 -6.70 8.83 -4.40
N LEU A 116 -7.23 9.67 -5.28
CA LEU A 116 -7.80 9.21 -6.55
C LEU A 116 -6.73 8.59 -7.47
N GLU A 117 -5.51 9.14 -7.49
CA GLU A 117 -4.39 8.48 -8.19
C GLU A 117 -4.04 7.12 -7.55
N HIS A 118 -4.10 6.99 -6.22
CA HIS A 118 -3.94 5.70 -5.55
C HIS A 118 -5.05 4.70 -5.89
N VAL A 119 -6.28 5.14 -6.11
CA VAL A 119 -7.36 4.27 -6.60
C VAL A 119 -7.04 3.72 -8.00
N LYS A 120 -6.41 4.52 -8.88
CA LYS A 120 -5.96 4.02 -10.20
C LYS A 120 -4.90 2.93 -10.07
N ILE A 121 -3.93 3.11 -9.16
CA ILE A 121 -2.93 2.07 -8.86
C ILE A 121 -3.62 0.79 -8.40
N TYR A 122 -4.56 0.91 -7.46
CA TYR A 122 -5.30 -0.24 -6.96
C TYR A 122 -6.10 -0.94 -8.07
N SER A 123 -6.77 -0.17 -8.94
CA SER A 123 -7.51 -0.71 -10.09
C SER A 123 -6.59 -1.50 -11.03
N ALA A 124 -5.40 -0.99 -11.32
CA ALA A 124 -4.43 -1.68 -12.16
C ALA A 124 -3.94 -2.99 -11.52
N VAL A 125 -3.69 -2.99 -10.21
CA VAL A 125 -3.33 -4.22 -9.47
C VAL A 125 -4.45 -5.24 -9.54
N LEU A 126 -5.69 -4.82 -9.30
CA LEU A 126 -6.85 -5.71 -9.34
C LEU A 126 -7.02 -6.32 -10.73
N ALA A 127 -6.95 -5.52 -11.79
CA ALA A 127 -7.05 -5.98 -13.17
C ALA A 127 -5.89 -6.94 -13.54
N ASP A 128 -4.66 -6.66 -13.09
CA ASP A 128 -3.52 -7.54 -13.32
C ASP A 128 -3.67 -8.89 -12.60
N TRP A 129 -4.11 -8.87 -11.35
CA TRP A 129 -4.28 -10.09 -10.55
C TRP A 129 -5.45 -10.95 -11.03
N HIS A 130 -6.51 -10.31 -11.57
CA HIS A 130 -7.66 -11.02 -12.15
C HIS A 130 -7.27 -11.91 -13.33
N ARG A 131 -6.22 -11.58 -14.08
CA ARG A 131 -5.74 -12.40 -15.21
C ARG A 131 -5.32 -13.82 -14.83
N ASP A 132 -4.92 -14.04 -13.56
CA ASP A 132 -4.43 -15.31 -13.06
C ASP A 132 -5.21 -15.81 -11.83
N ASP A 133 -6.45 -15.31 -11.62
CA ASP A 133 -7.33 -15.61 -10.49
C ASP A 133 -6.66 -15.35 -9.12
N LEU A 134 -5.68 -14.46 -9.06
CA LEU A 134 -5.01 -14.08 -7.82
C LEU A 134 -5.91 -13.22 -6.93
N ASP A 135 -6.75 -12.39 -7.53
CA ASP A 135 -7.72 -11.54 -6.85
C ASP A 135 -8.80 -12.34 -6.10
N GLU A 136 -9.24 -13.48 -6.64
CA GLU A 136 -10.18 -14.36 -5.95
C GLU A 136 -9.49 -15.12 -4.80
N ARG A 137 -8.27 -15.60 -5.03
CA ARG A 137 -7.51 -16.39 -4.06
C ARG A 137 -6.99 -15.60 -2.87
N HIS A 138 -6.78 -14.30 -3.05
CA HIS A 138 -6.19 -13.38 -2.08
C HIS A 138 -7.02 -12.11 -1.91
N ALA A 139 -8.36 -12.27 -1.96
CA ALA A 139 -9.30 -11.16 -1.89
C ALA A 139 -9.20 -10.38 -0.56
N ASP A 140 -8.95 -11.06 0.54
CA ASP A 140 -8.73 -10.47 1.86
C ASP A 140 -7.43 -9.68 1.95
N ASP A 141 -6.34 -10.14 1.30
CA ASP A 141 -5.07 -9.44 1.21
C ASP A 141 -5.18 -8.18 0.33
N LEU A 142 -5.96 -8.25 -0.75
CA LEU A 142 -6.27 -7.09 -1.59
C LEU A 142 -7.16 -6.09 -0.87
N ALA A 143 -8.09 -6.54 -0.03
CA ALA A 143 -8.86 -5.64 0.84
C ALA A 143 -7.94 -4.92 1.85
N TYR A 144 -6.95 -5.63 2.42
CA TYR A 144 -5.93 -5.01 3.25
C TYR A 144 -5.10 -3.99 2.46
N PHE A 145 -4.66 -4.33 1.24
CA PHE A 145 -3.92 -3.42 0.37
C PHE A 145 -4.71 -2.16 0.04
N LEU A 146 -6.00 -2.28 -0.25
CA LEU A 146 -6.88 -1.14 -0.47
C LEU A 146 -6.94 -0.21 0.76
N CYS A 147 -7.02 -0.80 1.95
CA CYS A 147 -6.99 -0.01 3.18
C CYS A 147 -5.63 0.67 3.39
N ASP A 148 -4.52 -0.03 3.13
CA ASP A 148 -3.16 0.50 3.29
C ASP A 148 -2.84 1.62 2.29
N LEU A 149 -3.33 1.51 1.07
CA LEU A 149 -3.04 2.44 -0.02
C LEU A 149 -4.00 3.65 -0.05
N VAL A 150 -5.28 3.43 0.26
CA VAL A 150 -6.35 4.41 -0.02
C VAL A 150 -7.19 4.71 1.23
N LEU A 151 -7.92 3.72 1.75
CA LEU A 151 -9.06 3.98 2.65
C LEU A 151 -8.66 4.54 4.01
N TYR A 152 -7.53 4.10 4.56
CA TYR A 152 -7.03 4.63 5.83
C TYR A 152 -6.73 6.13 5.71
N ASP A 153 -6.04 6.54 4.65
CA ASP A 153 -5.71 7.95 4.42
C ASP A 153 -6.94 8.77 3.99
N ALA A 154 -7.87 8.21 3.22
CA ALA A 154 -9.13 8.87 2.90
C ALA A 154 -9.91 9.25 4.18
N ILE A 155 -10.09 8.30 5.08
CA ILE A 155 -10.78 8.54 6.36
C ILE A 155 -9.99 9.51 7.24
N ARG A 156 -8.66 9.41 7.26
CA ARG A 156 -7.79 10.23 8.10
C ARG A 156 -7.71 11.69 7.66
N LEU A 157 -7.62 11.93 6.35
CA LEU A 157 -7.33 13.24 5.78
C LEU A 157 -8.59 14.00 5.38
N LEU A 158 -9.59 13.29 4.82
CA LEU A 158 -10.81 13.88 4.31
C LEU A 158 -11.99 13.73 5.29
N GLY A 159 -11.94 12.78 6.22
CA GLY A 159 -12.99 12.58 7.21
C GLY A 159 -14.35 12.28 6.55
N THR A 160 -15.32 13.21 6.70
CA THR A 160 -16.65 13.09 6.10
C THR A 160 -16.68 13.42 4.61
N ASP A 161 -15.64 14.06 4.08
CA ASP A 161 -15.57 14.56 2.70
C ASP A 161 -14.91 13.54 1.73
N CYS A 162 -14.80 12.28 2.15
CA CYS A 162 -14.19 11.20 1.36
C CYS A 162 -15.11 10.59 0.28
N GLY A 163 -16.26 11.22 -0.01
CA GLY A 163 -17.30 10.69 -0.91
C GLY A 163 -16.81 10.37 -2.31
N GLU A 164 -16.03 11.25 -2.94
CA GLU A 164 -15.50 11.02 -4.29
C GLU A 164 -14.53 9.83 -4.32
N VAL A 165 -13.68 9.71 -3.31
CA VAL A 165 -12.74 8.59 -3.19
C VAL A 165 -13.50 7.29 -2.98
N PHE A 166 -14.55 7.30 -2.14
CA PHE A 166 -15.38 6.13 -1.88
C PHE A 166 -16.17 5.68 -3.12
N ASP A 167 -16.71 6.64 -3.88
CA ASP A 167 -17.38 6.36 -5.16
C ASP A 167 -16.41 5.71 -6.17
N ALA A 168 -15.21 6.24 -6.29
CA ALA A 168 -14.18 5.67 -7.16
C ALA A 168 -13.81 4.24 -6.73
N VAL A 169 -13.62 4.00 -5.42
CA VAL A 169 -13.35 2.67 -4.86
C VAL A 169 -14.53 1.72 -5.10
N SER A 170 -15.76 2.16 -4.85
CA SER A 170 -16.97 1.36 -5.11
C SER A 170 -17.07 0.94 -6.56
N THR A 171 -16.75 1.85 -7.48
CA THR A 171 -16.73 1.58 -8.92
C THR A 171 -15.68 0.51 -9.27
N VAL A 172 -14.48 0.61 -8.73
CA VAL A 172 -13.39 -0.37 -8.96
C VAL A 172 -13.74 -1.74 -8.39
N LEU A 173 -14.42 -1.78 -7.24
CA LEU A 173 -14.80 -3.03 -6.59
C LEU A 173 -16.08 -3.67 -7.18
N ALA A 174 -16.79 -2.98 -8.05
CA ALA A 174 -18.02 -3.49 -8.64
C ALA A 174 -17.78 -4.83 -9.38
N GLY A 175 -18.38 -5.90 -8.88
CA GLY A 175 -18.19 -7.25 -9.41
C GLY A 175 -16.89 -7.95 -9.03
N SER A 176 -16.02 -7.31 -8.23
CA SER A 176 -14.78 -7.90 -7.74
C SER A 176 -15.03 -8.82 -6.54
N ALA A 177 -14.24 -9.89 -6.44
CA ALA A 177 -14.23 -10.77 -5.27
C ALA A 177 -13.91 -10.02 -3.97
N VAL A 178 -13.08 -8.99 -4.02
CA VAL A 178 -12.65 -8.18 -2.86
C VAL A 178 -13.82 -7.50 -2.15
N GLY A 179 -14.82 -7.02 -2.90
CA GLY A 179 -16.03 -6.39 -2.34
C GLY A 179 -17.08 -7.38 -1.83
N SER A 180 -16.87 -8.68 -1.99
CA SER A 180 -17.84 -9.70 -1.59
C SER A 180 -17.89 -9.90 -0.07
N GLU A 181 -19.07 -10.21 0.47
CA GLU A 181 -19.20 -10.54 1.90
C GLU A 181 -18.38 -11.79 2.27
N ALA A 182 -18.17 -12.71 1.35
CA ALA A 182 -17.34 -13.89 1.57
C ALA A 182 -15.87 -13.49 1.85
N ALA A 183 -15.30 -12.58 1.08
CA ALA A 183 -13.95 -12.04 1.31
C ALA A 183 -13.91 -11.18 2.59
N LEU A 184 -14.88 -10.29 2.79
CA LEU A 184 -14.88 -9.38 3.93
C LEU A 184 -15.03 -10.09 5.28
N THR A 185 -15.63 -11.29 5.32
CA THR A 185 -15.68 -12.10 6.54
C THR A 185 -14.35 -12.75 6.90
N GLN A 186 -13.42 -12.88 5.96
CA GLN A 186 -12.05 -13.35 6.21
C GLN A 186 -11.12 -12.23 6.67
N CYS A 187 -11.48 -10.98 6.40
CA CYS A 187 -10.68 -9.83 6.77
C CYS A 187 -10.73 -9.53 8.28
N ALA A 188 -9.68 -8.86 8.77
CA ALA A 188 -9.75 -8.21 10.07
C ALA A 188 -10.92 -7.21 10.10
N SER A 189 -11.58 -7.09 11.27
CA SER A 189 -12.79 -6.28 11.41
C SER A 189 -12.64 -4.82 10.98
N SER A 190 -11.46 -4.21 11.20
CA SER A 190 -11.16 -2.85 10.76
C SER A 190 -11.06 -2.74 9.24
N VAL A 191 -10.43 -3.71 8.57
CA VAL A 191 -10.35 -3.77 7.10
C VAL A 191 -11.75 -3.91 6.50
N ALA A 192 -12.51 -4.91 6.94
CA ALA A 192 -13.87 -5.14 6.46
C ALA A 192 -14.78 -3.91 6.66
N ALA A 193 -14.65 -3.22 7.80
CA ALA A 193 -15.45 -2.03 8.08
C ALA A 193 -15.11 -0.85 7.14
N MET A 194 -13.83 -0.63 6.83
CA MET A 194 -13.42 0.41 5.87
C MET A 194 -13.94 0.10 4.47
N VAL A 195 -13.79 -1.14 3.99
CA VAL A 195 -14.27 -1.52 2.67
C VAL A 195 -15.80 -1.39 2.58
N ARG A 196 -16.54 -1.86 3.58
CA ARG A 196 -18.01 -1.69 3.61
C ARG A 196 -18.43 -0.22 3.62
N ALA A 197 -17.70 0.66 4.33
CA ALA A 197 -17.97 2.09 4.31
C ALA A 197 -17.81 2.69 2.91
N ALA A 198 -16.75 2.31 2.21
CA ALA A 198 -16.52 2.74 0.83
C ALA A 198 -17.59 2.20 -0.13
N LEU A 199 -17.93 0.90 -0.05
CA LEU A 199 -18.99 0.30 -0.87
C LEU A 199 -20.37 0.93 -0.64
N ALA A 200 -20.65 1.37 0.57
CA ALA A 200 -21.89 2.07 0.92
C ALA A 200 -21.84 3.57 0.59
N ASN A 201 -20.71 4.07 0.10
CA ASN A 201 -20.41 5.51 -0.03
C ASN A 201 -20.84 6.32 1.21
N LYS A 202 -20.48 5.79 2.38
CA LYS A 202 -20.87 6.38 3.66
C LYS A 202 -19.69 6.48 4.61
N ALA A 203 -19.18 7.69 4.78
CA ALA A 203 -18.12 7.96 5.75
C ALA A 203 -18.58 7.56 7.17
N PRO A 204 -17.71 6.88 7.95
CA PRO A 204 -18.02 6.62 9.35
C PRO A 204 -18.13 7.92 10.16
N SER A 205 -18.89 7.92 11.25
CA SER A 205 -18.92 9.08 12.15
C SER A 205 -17.54 9.36 12.75
N ALA A 206 -17.27 10.60 13.15
CA ALA A 206 -15.98 11.00 13.72
C ALA A 206 -15.51 10.13 14.90
N HIS A 207 -16.43 9.60 15.71
CA HIS A 207 -16.09 8.65 16.77
C HIS A 207 -15.72 7.28 16.22
N ALA A 208 -16.50 6.78 15.27
CA ALA A 208 -16.23 5.50 14.60
C ALA A 208 -14.91 5.55 13.80
N CYS A 209 -14.61 6.67 13.14
CA CYS A 209 -13.33 6.89 12.45
C CYS A 209 -12.13 6.70 13.39
N ARG A 210 -12.12 7.35 14.55
CA ARG A 210 -11.01 7.25 15.51
C ARG A 210 -10.79 5.82 15.97
N ARG A 211 -11.86 5.10 16.30
CA ARG A 211 -11.78 3.69 16.70
C ARG A 211 -11.25 2.82 15.56
N LEU A 212 -11.82 2.97 14.38
CA LEU A 212 -11.48 2.20 13.20
C LEU A 212 -10.00 2.38 12.79
N MET A 213 -9.53 3.63 12.82
CA MET A 213 -8.13 3.95 12.56
C MET A 213 -7.20 3.35 13.62
N PHE A 214 -7.57 3.42 14.90
CA PHE A 214 -6.79 2.79 15.96
C PHE A 214 -6.70 1.28 15.80
N ASP A 215 -7.83 0.60 15.55
CA ASP A 215 -7.88 -0.85 15.34
C ASP A 215 -7.05 -1.27 14.12
N TYR A 216 -7.07 -0.47 13.06
CA TYR A 216 -6.22 -0.69 11.88
C TYR A 216 -4.73 -0.44 12.18
N ASP A 217 -4.38 0.61 12.90
CA ASP A 217 -3.01 0.88 13.33
C ASP A 217 -2.45 -0.25 14.20
N VAL A 218 -3.27 -0.86 15.07
CA VAL A 218 -2.90 -2.04 15.85
C VAL A 218 -2.60 -3.22 14.93
N LEU A 219 -3.46 -3.49 13.95
CA LEU A 219 -3.28 -4.54 12.95
C LEU A 219 -1.99 -4.34 12.14
N ARG A 220 -1.73 -3.12 11.70
CA ARG A 220 -0.61 -2.75 10.83
C ARG A 220 0.74 -2.76 11.56
N SER A 221 0.79 -2.19 12.76
CA SER A 221 2.05 -1.86 13.43
C SER A 221 2.17 -2.33 14.89
N GLY A 222 1.12 -2.94 15.43
CA GLY A 222 1.05 -3.43 16.79
C GLY A 222 0.60 -2.36 17.80
N PHE A 223 0.09 -2.82 18.94
CA PHE A 223 -0.59 -2.01 19.96
C PHE A 223 0.23 -0.81 20.46
N LEU A 224 1.51 -1.03 20.80
CA LEU A 224 2.35 0.05 21.36
C LEU A 224 2.59 1.20 20.34
N ARG A 225 2.76 0.86 19.06
CA ARG A 225 2.93 1.88 18.02
C ARG A 225 1.62 2.60 17.74
N ALA A 226 0.50 1.90 17.73
CA ALA A 226 -0.83 2.50 17.59
C ALA A 226 -1.11 3.49 18.72
N CYS A 227 -0.81 3.15 19.97
CA CYS A 227 -0.94 4.06 21.11
C CYS A 227 -0.06 5.32 20.97
N LYS A 228 1.20 5.16 20.52
CA LYS A 228 2.10 6.31 20.28
C LYS A 228 1.55 7.24 19.21
N ARG A 229 1.07 6.69 18.10
CA ARG A 229 0.47 7.47 17.00
C ARG A 229 -0.79 8.19 17.43
N MET A 230 -1.67 7.52 18.18
CA MET A 230 -2.87 8.14 18.73
C MET A 230 -2.52 9.30 19.67
N ALA A 231 -1.53 9.13 20.56
CA ALA A 231 -1.06 10.20 21.45
C ALA A 231 -0.48 11.39 20.69
N ALA A 232 0.32 11.13 19.63
CA ALA A 232 0.88 12.17 18.77
C ALA A 232 -0.22 12.98 18.08
N ASN A 233 -1.24 12.31 17.55
CA ASN A 233 -2.39 12.95 16.92
C ASN A 233 -3.19 13.84 17.90
N ILE A 234 -3.38 13.40 19.14
CA ILE A 234 -4.05 14.21 20.19
C ILE A 234 -3.22 15.45 20.54
N LEU A 235 -1.90 15.33 20.54
CA LEU A 235 -0.97 16.43 20.83
C LEU A 235 -0.69 17.36 19.64
N GLY A 236 -1.34 17.15 18.50
CA GLY A 236 -1.14 17.94 17.28
C GLY A 236 0.26 17.77 16.65
N LYS A 237 1.03 16.78 17.09
CA LYS A 237 2.32 16.43 16.48
C LYS A 237 2.02 15.58 15.24
N ARG A 238 2.14 16.17 14.05
CA ARG A 238 2.10 15.39 12.81
C ARG A 238 3.30 14.43 12.86
N ASP A 239 3.04 13.11 12.75
CA ASP A 239 4.08 12.14 12.45
C ASP A 239 4.67 12.51 11.08
N VAL A 240 5.92 12.93 11.11
CA VAL A 240 6.76 13.12 9.93
C VAL A 240 7.37 11.78 9.56
#